data_127cf3235a660a23a097da236430e8da
#
_entry.id   127cf3235a660a23a097da236430e8da
#
_cell.length_a   1.000
_cell.length_b   1.000
_cell.length_c   1.000
_cell.angle_alpha   90.00
_cell.angle_beta   90.00
_cell.angle_gamma   90.00
#
_symmetry.space_group_name_H-M   'P 1'
#
loop_
_entity.id
_entity.type
_entity.pdbx_description
1 polymer ?
#
loop_
_entity_poly.entity_id
_entity_poly.type
_entity_poly.pdbx_seq_one_letter_code
_entity_poly.pdbx_strand_id
1 'polypeptide(L)'
;MPATAALGAAGLAGCDASDADHSGPNMPQAVAWPAGRLPPGPRRLAWVFGSGGPRGFVHVGVLKALVELGLAPDLLVGASVGALVATLHAAGLGAARIEQLALDLQPWQFLRWNLAGPERWRGDGLADLVNQMLDHRPLQALPLPVACAVQRLRDGAVLGFNHGDGGLAVQAASAIEGRMAPLTLGGERYADADLRMPLPVRLARALGATRVLAVDASAHEDSAPPDAAAYRAADLHKRALTRPDAARADLLLHPAIGYWAGWSRDYRERVIATGYRSTLAAATALRTLHRA
;
A
#
# COMPACT_ATOMS: atom_id res chain seq x y z
N MET A 1 9.54 -16.12 69.10
CA MET A 1 8.54 -16.50 68.08
C MET A 1 8.41 -15.38 67.11
N PRO A 2 9.04 -15.39 65.92
CA PRO A 2 8.84 -14.35 64.92
C PRO A 2 7.70 -14.80 63.98
N ALA A 3 6.81 -13.85 63.67
CA ALA A 3 5.70 -13.98 62.74
C ALA A 3 6.22 -13.92 61.28
N THR A 4 5.93 -14.93 60.55
CA THR A 4 6.18 -15.02 59.09
C THR A 4 5.10 -14.21 58.37
N ALA A 5 5.51 -13.11 57.76
CA ALA A 5 4.69 -12.37 56.81
C ALA A 5 4.73 -13.08 55.44
N ALA A 6 3.58 -13.57 55.00
CA ALA A 6 3.39 -14.09 53.65
C ALA A 6 3.31 -12.90 52.67
N LEU A 7 4.31 -12.75 51.84
CA LEU A 7 4.28 -11.87 50.67
C LEU A 7 3.35 -12.50 49.62
N GLY A 8 2.18 -11.93 49.46
CA GLY A 8 1.28 -12.22 48.35
C GLY A 8 1.92 -11.80 47.04
N ALA A 9 2.16 -12.76 46.13
CA ALA A 9 2.52 -12.49 44.75
C ALA A 9 1.30 -11.83 44.10
N ALA A 10 1.37 -10.53 43.91
CA ALA A 10 0.50 -9.81 42.99
C ALA A 10 0.90 -10.25 41.61
N GLY A 11 0.08 -11.10 40.99
CA GLY A 11 0.22 -11.42 39.57
C GLY A 11 0.14 -10.14 38.77
N LEU A 12 1.24 -9.79 38.14
CA LEU A 12 1.24 -8.85 37.03
C LEU A 12 0.39 -9.52 35.94
N ALA A 13 -0.88 -9.10 35.83
CA ALA A 13 -1.66 -9.32 34.62
C ALA A 13 -0.89 -8.61 33.51
N GLY A 14 -0.09 -9.36 32.79
CA GLY A 14 0.51 -8.89 31.56
C GLY A 14 -0.66 -8.49 30.66
N CYS A 15 -0.73 -7.22 30.30
CA CYS A 15 -1.52 -6.80 29.18
C CYS A 15 -0.92 -7.52 27.98
N ASP A 16 -1.53 -8.62 27.55
CA ASP A 16 -1.32 -9.26 26.29
C ASP A 16 -1.68 -8.25 25.19
N ALA A 17 -0.73 -7.41 24.80
CA ALA A 17 -0.82 -6.54 23.64
C ALA A 17 -0.52 -7.31 22.36
N SER A 18 -0.62 -8.65 22.42
CA SER A 18 -0.46 -9.53 21.29
C SER A 18 -1.73 -9.52 20.45
N ASP A 19 -1.59 -9.17 19.20
CA ASP A 19 -2.55 -9.44 18.13
C ASP A 19 -4.00 -9.10 18.50
N ALA A 20 -4.28 -7.81 18.79
CA ALA A 20 -5.66 -7.39 18.97
C ALA A 20 -6.48 -7.82 17.75
N ASP A 21 -7.38 -8.79 17.97
CA ASP A 21 -8.29 -9.22 16.92
C ASP A 21 -9.33 -8.10 16.70
N HIS A 22 -9.21 -7.42 15.58
CA HIS A 22 -10.16 -6.38 15.20
C HIS A 22 -11.45 -7.05 14.72
N SER A 23 -12.52 -6.84 15.46
CA SER A 23 -13.86 -7.32 15.13
C SER A 23 -14.85 -6.15 15.17
N GLY A 24 -15.90 -6.22 14.37
CA GLY A 24 -16.95 -5.19 14.39
C GLY A 24 -17.42 -4.76 12.99
N PRO A 25 -18.41 -3.86 12.92
CA PRO A 25 -19.05 -3.48 11.65
C PRO A 25 -18.13 -2.72 10.68
N ASN A 26 -17.08 -2.08 11.18
CA ASN A 26 -16.13 -1.32 10.38
C ASN A 26 -14.87 -2.11 10.02
N MET A 27 -14.82 -3.41 10.27
CA MET A 27 -13.68 -4.26 9.91
C MET A 27 -13.46 -4.22 8.39
N PRO A 28 -12.20 -4.08 7.91
CA PRO A 28 -11.89 -4.10 6.49
C PRO A 28 -12.35 -5.37 5.81
N GLN A 29 -12.94 -5.22 4.63
CA GLN A 29 -13.50 -6.32 3.85
C GLN A 29 -13.18 -6.17 2.37
N ALA A 30 -13.06 -7.31 1.68
CA ALA A 30 -13.08 -7.41 0.23
C ALA A 30 -14.51 -7.70 -0.21
N VAL A 31 -15.20 -6.69 -0.69
CA VAL A 31 -16.59 -6.82 -1.14
C VAL A 31 -16.63 -6.68 -2.66
N ALA A 32 -17.37 -7.57 -3.33
CA ALA A 32 -17.65 -7.39 -4.75
C ALA A 32 -18.42 -6.07 -4.93
N TRP A 33 -17.90 -5.17 -5.73
CA TRP A 33 -18.61 -3.91 -5.97
C TRP A 33 -19.90 -4.18 -6.71
N PRO A 34 -21.05 -3.68 -6.19
CA PRO A 34 -22.29 -3.70 -6.94
C PRO A 34 -22.10 -2.95 -8.26
N ALA A 35 -22.65 -3.48 -9.33
CA ALA A 35 -22.56 -2.91 -10.69
C ALA A 35 -22.95 -1.42 -10.80
N GLY A 36 -23.68 -0.88 -9.81
CA GLY A 36 -24.11 0.52 -9.77
C GLY A 36 -23.20 1.50 -9.03
N ARG A 37 -22.08 1.06 -8.43
CA ARG A 37 -21.16 1.98 -7.69
C ARG A 37 -19.95 2.45 -8.51
N LEU A 38 -19.58 1.71 -9.54
CA LEU A 38 -18.63 2.22 -10.53
C LEU A 38 -19.43 3.00 -11.56
N PRO A 39 -18.96 4.13 -12.05
CA PRO A 39 -19.65 4.92 -13.06
C PRO A 39 -20.14 4.01 -14.22
N PRO A 40 -21.41 4.10 -14.65
CA PRO A 40 -21.89 3.31 -15.76
C PRO A 40 -21.15 3.76 -17.04
N GLY A 41 -20.57 2.79 -17.77
CA GLY A 41 -19.93 3.07 -19.04
C GLY A 41 -18.74 2.15 -19.35
N PRO A 42 -18.29 2.12 -20.61
CA PRO A 42 -17.19 1.26 -21.06
C PRO A 42 -15.81 1.71 -20.52
N ARG A 43 -15.73 2.85 -19.80
CA ARG A 43 -14.47 3.46 -19.35
C ARG A 43 -14.28 3.24 -17.86
N ARG A 44 -13.80 2.07 -17.49
CA ARG A 44 -13.36 1.80 -16.12
C ARG A 44 -11.83 1.81 -16.09
N LEU A 45 -11.27 3.00 -15.99
CA LEU A 45 -9.83 3.17 -15.89
C LEU A 45 -9.38 3.03 -14.43
N ALA A 46 -8.55 2.03 -14.16
CA ALA A 46 -7.88 1.92 -12.88
C ALA A 46 -6.46 2.52 -12.94
N TRP A 47 -6.09 3.22 -11.87
CA TRP A 47 -4.69 3.46 -11.55
C TRP A 47 -4.23 2.46 -10.50
N VAL A 48 -3.17 1.72 -10.83
CA VAL A 48 -2.59 0.68 -9.98
C VAL A 48 -1.23 1.13 -9.51
N PHE A 49 -1.07 1.25 -8.18
CA PHE A 49 0.20 1.60 -7.54
C PHE A 49 0.81 0.36 -6.89
N GLY A 50 1.99 -0.04 -7.36
CA GLY A 50 2.71 -1.21 -6.87
C GLY A 50 3.35 -1.02 -5.51
N SER A 51 3.81 -2.12 -4.92
CA SER A 51 4.62 -2.12 -3.71
C SER A 51 6.04 -1.63 -4.00
N GLY A 52 6.74 -1.15 -2.96
CA GLY A 52 8.12 -0.67 -3.16
C GLY A 52 8.82 -0.16 -1.90
N GLY A 53 8.15 -0.16 -0.74
CA GLY A 53 8.71 0.47 0.46
C GLY A 53 9.12 1.92 0.18
N PRO A 54 10.35 2.36 0.52
CA PRO A 54 10.77 3.74 0.26
C PRO A 54 10.82 4.12 -1.23
N ARG A 55 10.96 3.15 -2.15
CA ARG A 55 10.85 3.45 -3.60
C ARG A 55 9.47 3.97 -4.00
N GLY A 56 8.45 3.64 -3.22
CA GLY A 56 7.07 4.08 -3.45
C GLY A 56 6.83 5.59 -3.36
N PHE A 57 7.79 6.38 -2.89
CA PHE A 57 7.73 7.84 -3.05
C PHE A 57 7.57 8.27 -4.52
N VAL A 58 7.95 7.42 -5.46
CA VAL A 58 7.72 7.63 -6.90
C VAL A 58 6.25 7.80 -7.25
N HIS A 59 5.35 7.12 -6.56
CA HIS A 59 3.91 7.21 -6.77
C HIS A 59 3.38 8.62 -6.52
N VAL A 60 3.97 9.34 -5.57
CA VAL A 60 3.60 10.74 -5.28
C VAL A 60 3.91 11.63 -6.48
N GLY A 61 5.09 11.47 -7.08
CA GLY A 61 5.47 12.23 -8.28
C GLY A 61 4.60 11.88 -9.49
N VAL A 62 4.30 10.59 -9.68
CA VAL A 62 3.38 10.13 -10.73
C VAL A 62 2.00 10.74 -10.53
N LEU A 63 1.45 10.65 -9.32
CA LEU A 63 0.15 11.21 -8.98
C LEU A 63 0.09 12.73 -9.26
N LYS A 64 1.11 13.47 -8.85
CA LYS A 64 1.23 14.90 -9.08
C LYS A 64 1.14 15.24 -10.57
N ALA A 65 1.88 14.51 -11.41
CA ALA A 65 1.84 14.74 -12.87
C ALA A 65 0.49 14.34 -13.48
N LEU A 66 -0.13 13.24 -13.04
CA LEU A 66 -1.45 12.82 -13.53
C LEU A 66 -2.52 13.88 -13.23
N VAL A 67 -2.51 14.43 -12.01
CA VAL A 67 -3.43 15.51 -11.61
C VAL A 67 -3.18 16.78 -12.44
N GLU A 68 -1.91 17.16 -12.66
CA GLU A 68 -1.55 18.32 -13.49
C GLU A 68 -1.98 18.14 -14.95
N LEU A 69 -1.92 16.92 -15.49
CA LEU A 69 -2.42 16.58 -16.82
C LEU A 69 -3.95 16.57 -16.92
N GLY A 70 -4.67 16.83 -15.82
CA GLY A 70 -6.12 16.79 -15.74
C GLY A 70 -6.71 15.39 -15.88
N LEU A 71 -5.96 14.36 -15.52
CA LEU A 71 -6.37 12.96 -15.63
C LEU A 71 -6.93 12.47 -14.29
N ALA A 72 -7.95 11.61 -14.34
CA ALA A 72 -8.58 11.04 -13.17
C ALA A 72 -8.90 9.54 -13.39
N PRO A 73 -8.82 8.69 -12.37
CA PRO A 73 -9.20 7.28 -12.45
C PRO A 73 -10.68 7.10 -12.06
N ASP A 74 -11.27 5.99 -12.49
CA ASP A 74 -12.54 5.49 -11.95
C ASP A 74 -12.34 4.59 -10.71
N LEU A 75 -11.12 4.05 -10.56
CA LEU A 75 -10.74 3.10 -9.53
C LEU A 75 -9.26 3.25 -9.18
N LEU A 76 -8.94 3.18 -7.90
CA LEU A 76 -7.58 3.09 -7.40
C LEU A 76 -7.32 1.72 -6.78
N VAL A 77 -6.19 1.10 -7.09
CA VAL A 77 -5.74 -0.14 -6.46
C VAL A 77 -4.29 0.00 -6.04
N GLY A 78 -3.97 -0.37 -4.82
CA GLY A 78 -2.61 -0.25 -4.33
C GLY A 78 -2.14 -1.46 -3.53
N ALA A 79 -0.83 -1.74 -3.56
CA ALA A 79 -0.15 -2.69 -2.71
C ALA A 79 0.90 -1.97 -1.86
N SER A 80 0.97 -2.29 -0.55
CA SER A 80 1.95 -1.69 0.36
C SER A 80 1.89 -0.15 0.36
N VAL A 81 3.01 0.51 0.17
CA VAL A 81 3.07 1.99 0.01
C VAL A 81 2.16 2.50 -1.11
N GLY A 82 1.91 1.70 -2.16
CA GLY A 82 0.94 2.04 -3.19
C GLY A 82 -0.49 2.09 -2.67
N ALA A 83 -0.85 1.23 -1.70
CA ALA A 83 -2.15 1.28 -1.03
C ALA A 83 -2.30 2.56 -0.20
N LEU A 84 -1.26 2.99 0.49
CA LEU A 84 -1.24 4.26 1.24
C LEU A 84 -1.50 5.45 0.30
N VAL A 85 -0.73 5.60 -0.79
CA VAL A 85 -0.88 6.71 -1.73
C VAL A 85 -2.26 6.69 -2.40
N ALA A 86 -2.73 5.51 -2.83
CA ALA A 86 -4.05 5.32 -3.43
C ALA A 86 -5.18 5.74 -2.48
N THR A 87 -5.11 5.32 -1.21
CA THR A 87 -6.14 5.62 -0.20
C THR A 87 -6.20 7.10 0.15
N LEU A 88 -5.04 7.74 0.33
CA LEU A 88 -4.99 9.18 0.58
C LEU A 88 -5.56 9.99 -0.59
N HIS A 89 -5.25 9.60 -1.82
CA HIS A 89 -5.82 10.26 -3.00
C HIS A 89 -7.33 9.98 -3.13
N ALA A 90 -7.77 8.75 -2.87
CA ALA A 90 -9.20 8.40 -2.86
C ALA A 90 -10.00 9.20 -1.84
N ALA A 91 -9.39 9.57 -0.73
CA ALA A 91 -9.99 10.43 0.30
C ALA A 91 -10.14 11.90 -0.13
N GLY A 92 -9.59 12.28 -1.28
CA GLY A 92 -9.63 13.65 -1.80
C GLY A 92 -8.44 14.50 -1.39
N LEU A 93 -7.37 13.92 -0.80
CA LEU A 93 -6.16 14.69 -0.54
C LEU A 93 -5.50 15.09 -1.86
N GLY A 94 -5.25 16.40 -2.01
CA GLY A 94 -4.53 16.92 -3.17
C GLY A 94 -3.08 16.41 -3.24
N ALA A 95 -2.56 16.27 -4.46
CA ALA A 95 -1.21 15.74 -4.69
C ALA A 95 -0.11 16.51 -3.93
N ALA A 96 -0.24 17.83 -3.80
CA ALA A 96 0.70 18.67 -3.03
C ALA A 96 0.68 18.34 -1.53
N ARG A 97 -0.49 18.03 -0.95
CA ARG A 97 -0.60 17.62 0.46
C ARG A 97 0.00 16.24 0.69
N ILE A 98 -0.22 15.31 -0.26
CA ILE A 98 0.39 13.97 -0.20
C ILE A 98 1.92 14.07 -0.32
N GLU A 99 2.44 14.96 -1.20
CA GLU A 99 3.88 15.23 -1.32
C GLU A 99 4.46 15.76 0.00
N GLN A 100 3.81 16.74 0.62
CA GLN A 100 4.24 17.27 1.91
C GLN A 100 4.29 16.17 2.98
N LEU A 101 3.23 15.35 3.11
CA LEU A 101 3.22 14.21 4.02
C LEU A 101 4.35 13.24 3.73
N ALA A 102 4.59 12.92 2.46
CA ALA A 102 5.67 12.01 2.04
C ALA A 102 7.06 12.56 2.38
N LEU A 103 7.27 13.87 2.32
CA LEU A 103 8.55 14.51 2.68
C LEU A 103 8.76 14.60 4.19
N ASP A 104 7.70 14.79 4.96
CA ASP A 104 7.77 15.03 6.41
C ASP A 104 7.66 13.73 7.23
N LEU A 105 7.01 12.69 6.69
CA LEU A 105 6.76 11.44 7.39
C LEU A 105 8.07 10.71 7.74
N GLN A 106 8.21 10.35 9.02
CA GLN A 106 9.33 9.58 9.52
C GLN A 106 8.90 8.18 9.96
N PRO A 107 9.72 7.13 9.77
CA PRO A 107 9.35 5.76 10.12
C PRO A 107 8.85 5.58 11.56
N TRP A 108 9.43 6.29 12.53
CA TRP A 108 9.03 6.20 13.94
C TRP A 108 7.65 6.83 14.24
N GLN A 109 7.07 7.57 13.32
CA GLN A 109 5.73 8.14 13.49
C GLN A 109 4.63 7.11 13.26
N PHE A 110 4.91 6.07 12.48
CA PHE A 110 3.93 5.06 12.08
C PHE A 110 4.32 3.61 12.44
N LEU A 111 5.60 3.35 12.77
CA LEU A 111 6.04 2.05 13.25
C LEU A 111 6.08 2.04 14.77
N ARG A 112 5.52 1.00 15.39
CA ARG A 112 5.60 0.74 16.82
C ARG A 112 6.43 -0.51 17.06
N TRP A 113 7.18 -0.56 18.17
CA TRP A 113 7.87 -1.78 18.57
C TRP A 113 6.85 -2.87 18.88
N ASN A 114 7.08 -4.07 18.36
CA ASN A 114 6.30 -5.25 18.72
C ASN A 114 7.02 -5.98 19.87
N LEU A 115 6.42 -5.96 21.04
CA LEU A 115 6.97 -6.62 22.23
C LEU A 115 6.34 -8.02 22.46
N ALA A 116 5.32 -8.37 21.69
CA ALA A 116 4.50 -9.55 21.94
C ALA A 116 4.66 -10.66 20.89
N GLY A 117 5.25 -10.39 19.74
CA GLY A 117 5.39 -11.35 18.64
C GLY A 117 6.80 -11.43 18.07
N PRO A 118 7.04 -12.33 17.10
CA PRO A 118 8.35 -12.52 16.50
C PRO A 118 8.72 -11.37 15.55
N GLU A 119 7.73 -10.66 14.98
CA GLU A 119 7.99 -9.55 14.08
C GLU A 119 8.41 -8.32 14.86
N ARG A 120 9.37 -7.58 14.32
CA ARG A 120 9.97 -6.43 15.00
C ARG A 120 9.02 -5.24 15.17
N TRP A 121 8.08 -5.07 14.25
CA TRP A 121 7.25 -3.88 14.17
C TRP A 121 5.76 -4.17 14.14
N ARG A 122 4.97 -3.24 14.66
CA ARG A 122 3.51 -3.17 14.52
C ARG A 122 3.15 -1.97 13.66
N GLY A 123 2.04 -2.09 12.92
CA GLY A 123 1.55 -1.06 12.00
C GLY A 123 0.38 -0.21 12.51
N ASP A 124 0.00 -0.33 13.79
CA ASP A 124 -1.11 0.43 14.38
C ASP A 124 -0.92 1.95 14.26
N GLY A 125 0.30 2.46 14.42
CA GLY A 125 0.57 3.87 14.16
C GLY A 125 0.31 4.31 12.73
N LEU A 126 0.46 3.41 11.74
CA LEU A 126 0.09 3.70 10.35
C LEU A 126 -1.44 3.76 10.19
N ALA A 127 -2.17 2.85 10.83
CA ALA A 127 -3.64 2.88 10.81
C ALA A 127 -4.18 4.17 11.41
N ASP A 128 -3.66 4.59 12.56
CA ASP A 128 -4.04 5.83 13.23
C ASP A 128 -3.79 7.05 12.33
N LEU A 129 -2.60 7.12 11.73
CA LEU A 129 -2.23 8.22 10.81
C LEU A 129 -3.18 8.28 9.61
N VAL A 130 -3.44 7.14 8.98
CA VAL A 130 -4.33 7.08 7.82
C VAL A 130 -5.75 7.45 8.22
N ASN A 131 -6.29 6.91 9.31
CA ASN A 131 -7.64 7.23 9.77
C ASN A 131 -7.84 8.72 10.08
N GLN A 132 -6.82 9.38 10.66
CA GLN A 132 -6.83 10.84 10.83
C GLN A 132 -6.90 11.58 9.48
N MET A 133 -6.15 11.13 8.46
CA MET A 133 -6.17 11.75 7.13
C MET A 133 -7.49 11.50 6.38
N LEU A 134 -8.19 10.42 6.70
CA LEU A 134 -9.48 10.08 6.13
C LEU A 134 -10.67 10.73 6.89
N ASP A 135 -10.45 11.47 7.97
CA ASP A 135 -11.49 11.91 8.90
C ASP A 135 -12.33 10.72 9.40
N HIS A 136 -11.68 9.58 9.63
CA HIS A 136 -12.29 8.30 10.03
C HIS A 136 -13.39 7.80 9.07
N ARG A 137 -13.43 8.27 7.85
CA ARG A 137 -14.38 7.77 6.82
C ARG A 137 -13.97 6.37 6.38
N PRO A 138 -14.92 5.43 6.29
CA PRO A 138 -14.64 4.09 5.76
C PRO A 138 -14.39 4.14 4.26
N LEU A 139 -13.65 3.14 3.72
CA LEU A 139 -13.22 3.10 2.32
C LEU A 139 -14.36 3.31 1.31
N GLN A 140 -15.52 2.71 1.55
CA GLN A 140 -16.69 2.85 0.67
C GLN A 140 -17.35 4.23 0.68
N ALA A 141 -17.01 5.09 1.64
CA ALA A 141 -17.50 6.47 1.74
C ALA A 141 -16.53 7.50 1.13
N LEU A 142 -15.37 7.06 0.64
CA LEU A 142 -14.40 7.94 0.00
C LEU A 142 -14.90 8.41 -1.37
N PRO A 143 -14.50 9.62 -1.81
CA PRO A 143 -14.89 10.18 -3.11
C PRO A 143 -14.56 9.30 -4.32
N LEU A 144 -13.43 8.59 -4.29
CA LEU A 144 -13.05 7.64 -5.33
C LEU A 144 -13.03 6.21 -4.77
N PRO A 145 -13.50 5.23 -5.54
CA PRO A 145 -13.34 3.83 -5.20
C PRO A 145 -11.87 3.46 -5.06
N VAL A 146 -11.53 2.74 -3.98
CA VAL A 146 -10.16 2.27 -3.73
C VAL A 146 -10.16 0.85 -3.18
N ALA A 147 -9.13 0.08 -3.52
CA ALA A 147 -8.87 -1.22 -2.93
C ALA A 147 -7.41 -1.36 -2.51
N CYS A 148 -7.19 -1.81 -1.27
CA CYS A 148 -5.88 -2.15 -0.72
C CYS A 148 -5.63 -3.65 -0.94
N ALA A 149 -4.58 -4.01 -1.69
CA ALA A 149 -4.21 -5.40 -1.93
C ALA A 149 -3.57 -6.00 -0.67
N VAL A 150 -4.16 -7.08 -0.16
CA VAL A 150 -3.69 -7.81 1.02
C VAL A 150 -3.55 -9.29 0.71
N GLN A 151 -2.62 -9.95 1.38
CA GLN A 151 -2.49 -11.40 1.38
C GLN A 151 -3.18 -11.97 2.62
N ARG A 152 -4.09 -12.94 2.43
CA ARG A 152 -4.59 -13.76 3.53
C ARG A 152 -3.59 -14.88 3.81
N LEU A 153 -3.08 -14.95 5.05
CA LEU A 153 -1.93 -15.82 5.35
C LEU A 153 -2.26 -17.31 5.31
N ARG A 154 -3.49 -17.72 5.66
CA ARG A 154 -3.84 -19.14 5.72
C ARG A 154 -3.73 -19.89 4.38
N ASP A 155 -3.94 -19.20 3.27
CA ASP A 155 -3.97 -19.82 1.92
C ASP A 155 -3.20 -19.03 0.87
N GLY A 156 -2.64 -17.87 1.23
CA GLY A 156 -1.91 -16.99 0.32
C GLY A 156 -2.78 -16.26 -0.71
N ALA A 157 -4.11 -16.28 -0.56
CA ALA A 157 -5.02 -15.58 -1.46
C ALA A 157 -4.83 -14.07 -1.36
N VAL A 158 -4.75 -13.40 -2.52
CA VAL A 158 -4.73 -11.93 -2.59
C VAL A 158 -6.15 -11.41 -2.69
N LEU A 159 -6.51 -10.52 -1.77
CA LEU A 159 -7.81 -9.87 -1.68
C LEU A 159 -7.65 -8.36 -1.81
N GLY A 160 -8.70 -7.67 -2.21
CA GLY A 160 -8.75 -6.20 -2.25
C GLY A 160 -9.69 -5.65 -1.18
N PHE A 161 -9.15 -5.14 -0.08
CA PHE A 161 -9.97 -4.46 0.92
C PHE A 161 -10.46 -3.12 0.35
N ASN A 162 -11.76 -2.99 0.18
CA ASN A 162 -12.44 -1.83 -0.40
C ASN A 162 -13.61 -1.32 0.44
N HIS A 163 -13.87 -1.93 1.59
CA HIS A 163 -14.88 -1.54 2.58
C HIS A 163 -14.29 -1.56 3.98
N GLY A 164 -14.93 -0.84 4.89
CA GLY A 164 -14.54 -0.77 6.29
C GLY A 164 -13.45 0.26 6.57
N ASP A 165 -12.77 0.09 7.69
CA ASP A 165 -11.74 0.99 8.20
C ASP A 165 -10.55 1.11 7.25
N GLY A 166 -10.29 2.34 6.76
CA GLY A 166 -9.24 2.59 5.78
C GLY A 166 -7.83 2.49 6.37
N GLY A 167 -7.66 2.87 7.63
CA GLY A 167 -6.37 2.76 8.32
C GLY A 167 -5.97 1.31 8.53
N LEU A 168 -6.88 0.47 9.00
CA LEU A 168 -6.64 -0.97 9.15
C LEU A 168 -6.41 -1.65 7.79
N ALA A 169 -7.11 -1.24 6.74
CA ALA A 169 -6.89 -1.77 5.39
C ALA A 169 -5.48 -1.45 4.87
N VAL A 170 -5.00 -0.22 5.07
CA VAL A 170 -3.63 0.19 4.70
C VAL A 170 -2.60 -0.49 5.60
N GLN A 171 -2.88 -0.65 6.90
CA GLN A 171 -2.00 -1.39 7.81
C GLN A 171 -1.82 -2.84 7.32
N ALA A 172 -2.91 -3.55 7.02
CA ALA A 172 -2.85 -4.91 6.49
C ALA A 172 -2.05 -4.99 5.19
N ALA A 173 -2.33 -4.04 4.25
CA ALA A 173 -1.63 -3.97 2.97
C ALA A 173 -0.14 -3.61 3.08
N SER A 174 0.31 -3.11 4.25
CA SER A 174 1.68 -2.70 4.52
C SER A 174 2.39 -3.59 5.55
N ALA A 175 1.73 -4.64 6.05
CA ALA A 175 2.28 -5.57 7.03
C ALA A 175 3.28 -6.53 6.38
N ILE A 176 4.53 -6.07 6.19
CA ILE A 176 5.61 -6.80 5.50
C ILE A 176 5.91 -8.09 6.26
N GLU A 177 5.68 -9.24 5.62
CA GLU A 177 5.89 -10.57 6.19
C GLU A 177 7.32 -10.72 6.74
N GLY A 178 7.43 -11.24 7.97
CA GLY A 178 8.70 -11.40 8.70
C GLY A 178 9.31 -10.10 9.25
N ARG A 179 8.68 -8.94 9.05
CA ARG A 179 9.15 -7.64 9.58
C ARG A 179 8.10 -6.91 10.40
N MET A 180 6.85 -6.98 9.96
CA MET A 180 5.73 -6.33 10.62
C MET A 180 4.68 -7.38 10.99
N ALA A 181 4.12 -7.26 12.19
CA ALA A 181 3.04 -8.13 12.64
C ALA A 181 1.87 -8.05 11.66
N PRO A 182 1.35 -9.20 11.20
CA PRO A 182 0.16 -9.24 10.38
C PRO A 182 -1.04 -8.65 11.13
N LEU A 183 -2.02 -8.17 10.41
CA LEU A 183 -3.28 -7.71 11.01
C LEU A 183 -4.24 -8.87 11.18
N THR A 184 -4.77 -9.07 12.39
CA THR A 184 -5.82 -10.06 12.67
C THR A 184 -7.20 -9.40 12.60
N LEU A 185 -8.09 -9.97 11.77
CA LEU A 185 -9.45 -9.49 11.54
C LEU A 185 -10.40 -10.68 11.63
N GLY A 186 -11.21 -10.75 12.69
CA GLY A 186 -12.18 -11.83 12.90
C GLY A 186 -11.52 -13.23 12.90
N GLY A 187 -10.37 -13.36 13.53
CA GLY A 187 -9.59 -14.59 13.60
C GLY A 187 -8.72 -14.91 12.37
N GLU A 188 -8.84 -14.15 11.27
CA GLU A 188 -8.01 -14.31 10.07
C GLU A 188 -6.84 -13.33 10.07
N ARG A 189 -5.67 -13.79 9.62
CA ARG A 189 -4.45 -12.97 9.56
C ARG A 189 -4.16 -12.51 8.13
N TYR A 190 -3.86 -11.21 8.00
CA TYR A 190 -3.57 -10.56 6.73
C TYR A 190 -2.22 -9.85 6.76
N ALA A 191 -1.52 -9.88 5.63
CA ALA A 191 -0.23 -9.26 5.44
C ALA A 191 -0.15 -8.54 4.08
N ASP A 192 0.98 -7.86 3.86
CA ASP A 192 1.30 -7.21 2.59
C ASP A 192 1.28 -8.23 1.43
N ALA A 193 0.65 -7.85 0.33
CA ALA A 193 0.60 -8.67 -0.88
C ALA A 193 1.92 -8.70 -1.66
N ASP A 194 2.98 -8.05 -1.22
CA ASP A 194 4.26 -7.91 -1.95
C ASP A 194 4.86 -9.25 -2.40
N LEU A 195 4.74 -10.28 -1.56
CA LEU A 195 5.26 -11.62 -1.87
C LEU A 195 4.34 -12.46 -2.78
N ARG A 196 3.19 -11.92 -3.24
CA ARG A 196 2.22 -12.63 -4.08
C ARG A 196 1.82 -11.84 -5.32
N MET A 197 1.58 -10.54 -5.16
CA MET A 197 1.10 -9.64 -6.20
C MET A 197 1.61 -8.21 -5.95
N PRO A 198 2.92 -7.96 -6.13
CA PRO A 198 3.50 -6.64 -5.85
C PRO A 198 2.93 -5.52 -6.74
N LEU A 199 2.39 -5.84 -7.91
CA LEU A 199 1.74 -4.91 -8.82
C LEU A 199 0.30 -5.41 -9.10
N PRO A 200 -0.74 -4.96 -8.36
CA PRO A 200 -2.05 -5.61 -8.32
C PRO A 200 -2.95 -5.31 -9.53
N VAL A 201 -2.44 -5.51 -10.77
CA VAL A 201 -3.19 -5.31 -12.01
C VAL A 201 -4.30 -6.35 -12.17
N ARG A 202 -4.03 -7.63 -11.86
CA ARG A 202 -5.05 -8.69 -11.92
C ARG A 202 -6.20 -8.42 -10.95
N LEU A 203 -5.88 -7.85 -9.76
CA LEU A 203 -6.90 -7.43 -8.81
C LEU A 203 -7.75 -6.29 -9.36
N ALA A 204 -7.14 -5.27 -9.98
CA ALA A 204 -7.89 -4.18 -10.63
C ALA A 204 -8.83 -4.72 -11.73
N ARG A 205 -8.35 -5.67 -12.55
CA ARG A 205 -9.18 -6.34 -13.56
C ARG A 205 -10.34 -7.11 -12.94
N ALA A 206 -10.09 -7.87 -11.86
CA ALA A 206 -11.13 -8.61 -11.14
C ALA A 206 -12.17 -7.67 -10.51
N LEU A 207 -11.78 -6.45 -10.14
CA LEU A 207 -12.67 -5.40 -9.66
C LEU A 207 -13.39 -4.65 -10.79
N GLY A 208 -13.21 -5.06 -12.03
CA GLY A 208 -13.97 -4.57 -13.19
C GLY A 208 -13.26 -3.49 -14.01
N ALA A 209 -11.98 -3.23 -13.80
CA ALA A 209 -11.22 -2.32 -14.65
C ALA A 209 -11.07 -2.89 -16.07
N THR A 210 -11.50 -2.12 -17.06
CA THR A 210 -11.32 -2.47 -18.48
C THR A 210 -10.02 -1.91 -19.04
N ARG A 211 -9.48 -0.87 -18.39
CA ARG A 211 -8.18 -0.26 -18.70
C ARG A 211 -7.40 -0.03 -17.42
N VAL A 212 -6.08 -0.22 -17.49
CA VAL A 212 -5.19 -0.11 -16.34
C VAL A 212 -3.94 0.67 -16.70
N LEU A 213 -3.73 1.78 -15.99
CA LEU A 213 -2.43 2.40 -15.82
C LEU A 213 -1.78 1.74 -14.60
N ALA A 214 -0.64 1.11 -14.76
CA ALA A 214 0.13 0.53 -13.68
C ALA A 214 1.42 1.31 -13.44
N VAL A 215 1.76 1.51 -12.16
CA VAL A 215 3.01 2.16 -11.73
C VAL A 215 3.82 1.16 -10.91
N ASP A 216 4.91 0.68 -11.49
CA ASP A 216 5.85 -0.21 -10.84
C ASP A 216 6.93 0.61 -10.12
N ALA A 217 7.07 0.41 -8.81
CA ALA A 217 8.10 1.02 -7.98
C ALA A 217 9.21 0.03 -7.60
N SER A 218 9.29 -1.12 -8.25
CA SER A 218 10.37 -2.09 -8.01
C SER A 218 11.74 -1.56 -8.49
N ALA A 219 12.82 -2.21 -8.05
CA ALA A 219 14.14 -1.90 -8.56
C ALA A 219 14.28 -2.37 -10.02
N HIS A 220 15.06 -1.64 -10.79
CA HIS A 220 15.54 -2.11 -12.09
C HIS A 220 16.72 -3.05 -11.86
N GLU A 221 16.46 -4.35 -11.74
CA GLU A 221 17.48 -5.36 -11.42
C GLU A 221 18.59 -5.45 -12.49
N ASP A 222 18.30 -5.08 -13.73
CA ASP A 222 19.28 -5.04 -14.82
C ASP A 222 20.34 -3.95 -14.61
N SER A 223 20.04 -2.96 -13.77
CA SER A 223 20.95 -1.88 -13.36
C SER A 223 21.48 -2.05 -11.94
N ALA A 224 21.39 -3.25 -11.38
CA ALA A 224 21.88 -3.52 -10.03
C ALA A 224 23.41 -3.36 -9.98
N PRO A 225 23.95 -2.57 -9.04
CA PRO A 225 25.39 -2.39 -8.87
C PRO A 225 26.04 -3.66 -8.30
N PRO A 226 27.36 -3.85 -8.45
CA PRO A 226 28.05 -5.06 -8.00
C PRO A 226 27.87 -5.38 -6.51
N ASP A 227 27.77 -4.37 -5.67
CA ASP A 227 27.55 -4.50 -4.21
C ASP A 227 26.12 -4.93 -3.85
N ALA A 228 25.21 -4.98 -4.84
CA ALA A 228 23.85 -5.50 -4.68
C ALA A 228 23.72 -7.01 -4.93
N ALA A 229 24.79 -7.73 -5.17
CA ALA A 229 24.76 -9.16 -5.52
C ALA A 229 23.98 -10.02 -4.52
N ALA A 230 24.02 -9.70 -3.23
CA ALA A 230 23.26 -10.40 -2.18
C ALA A 230 21.73 -10.28 -2.33
N TYR A 231 21.23 -9.26 -3.02
CA TYR A 231 19.80 -9.01 -3.22
C TYR A 231 19.27 -9.56 -4.54
N ARG A 232 20.15 -10.00 -5.45
CA ARG A 232 19.79 -10.45 -6.81
C ARG A 232 18.69 -11.50 -6.83
N ALA A 233 18.73 -12.48 -5.95
CA ALA A 233 17.71 -13.54 -5.90
C ALA A 233 16.34 -12.99 -5.53
N ALA A 234 16.28 -12.06 -4.57
CA ALA A 234 15.04 -11.40 -4.15
C ALA A 234 14.48 -10.49 -5.26
N ASP A 235 15.34 -9.76 -5.95
CA ASP A 235 14.93 -8.88 -7.07
C ASP A 235 14.37 -9.69 -8.24
N LEU A 236 15.03 -10.78 -8.62
CA LEU A 236 14.56 -11.68 -9.67
C LEU A 236 13.24 -12.36 -9.29
N HIS A 237 13.08 -12.74 -8.03
CA HIS A 237 11.82 -13.27 -7.51
C HIS A 237 10.70 -12.23 -7.62
N LYS A 238 10.95 -11.00 -7.17
CA LYS A 238 9.98 -9.90 -7.27
C LYS A 238 9.62 -9.60 -8.72
N ARG A 239 10.60 -9.56 -9.63
CA ARG A 239 10.36 -9.42 -11.07
C ARG A 239 9.46 -10.53 -11.62
N ALA A 240 9.71 -11.78 -11.23
CA ALA A 240 8.88 -12.91 -11.65
C ALA A 240 7.42 -12.77 -11.20
N LEU A 241 7.18 -12.24 -9.99
CA LEU A 241 5.84 -11.93 -9.49
C LEU A 241 5.19 -10.73 -10.20
N THR A 242 5.97 -9.70 -10.53
CA THR A 242 5.46 -8.46 -11.15
C THR A 242 5.16 -8.63 -12.64
N ARG A 243 5.98 -9.39 -13.37
CA ARG A 243 5.91 -9.54 -14.82
C ARG A 243 4.52 -9.95 -15.37
N PRO A 244 3.80 -10.94 -14.79
CA PRO A 244 2.47 -11.31 -15.25
C PRO A 244 1.42 -10.20 -15.13
N ASP A 245 1.56 -9.34 -14.12
CA ASP A 245 0.69 -8.19 -13.89
C ASP A 245 1.07 -7.03 -14.81
N ALA A 246 2.36 -6.73 -14.95
CA ALA A 246 2.87 -5.72 -15.86
C ALA A 246 2.42 -5.96 -17.32
N ALA A 247 2.44 -7.23 -17.76
CA ALA A 247 1.97 -7.63 -19.10
C ALA A 247 0.46 -7.46 -19.32
N ARG A 248 -0.33 -7.26 -18.26
CA ARG A 248 -1.79 -7.04 -18.31
C ARG A 248 -2.18 -5.56 -18.16
N ALA A 249 -1.23 -4.68 -17.90
CA ALA A 249 -1.47 -3.24 -17.91
C ALA A 249 -1.58 -2.73 -19.35
N ASP A 250 -2.48 -1.78 -19.61
CA ASP A 250 -2.55 -1.10 -20.90
C ASP A 250 -1.45 -0.05 -21.04
N LEU A 251 -1.01 0.50 -19.91
CA LEU A 251 0.17 1.36 -19.84
C LEU A 251 0.90 1.07 -18.50
N LEU A 252 2.20 0.80 -18.62
CA LEU A 252 3.09 0.61 -17.49
C LEU A 252 4.05 1.80 -17.39
N LEU A 253 4.09 2.43 -16.22
CA LEU A 253 5.13 3.35 -15.82
C LEU A 253 6.08 2.63 -14.86
N HIS A 254 7.36 2.57 -15.21
CA HIS A 254 8.43 2.04 -14.37
C HIS A 254 9.58 3.04 -14.33
N PRO A 255 9.46 4.12 -13.53
CA PRO A 255 10.45 5.19 -13.50
C PRO A 255 11.81 4.71 -12.98
N ALA A 256 12.90 5.14 -13.60
CA ALA A 256 14.27 4.80 -13.20
C ALA A 256 14.72 5.61 -11.97
N ILE A 257 14.36 5.14 -10.79
CA ILE A 257 14.60 5.82 -9.50
C ILE A 257 15.94 5.46 -8.83
N GLY A 258 16.75 4.66 -9.49
CA GLY A 258 17.98 4.10 -8.96
C GLY A 258 17.73 2.80 -8.17
N TYR A 259 18.81 2.05 -7.92
CA TYR A 259 18.73 0.75 -7.28
C TYR A 259 18.50 0.84 -5.78
N TRP A 260 19.32 1.65 -5.07
CA TRP A 260 19.26 1.76 -3.61
C TRP A 260 18.07 2.61 -3.14
N ALA A 261 17.31 2.05 -2.22
CA ALA A 261 16.22 2.74 -1.54
C ALA A 261 16.71 3.45 -0.27
N GLY A 262 16.07 4.55 0.10
CA GLY A 262 16.43 5.33 1.29
C GLY A 262 15.26 6.12 1.89
N TRP A 263 15.49 6.64 3.09
CA TRP A 263 14.51 7.45 3.83
C TRP A 263 14.94 8.92 3.99
N SER A 264 16.12 9.30 3.46
CA SER A 264 16.57 10.69 3.52
C SER A 264 15.64 11.61 2.72
N ARG A 265 15.57 12.87 3.11
CA ARG A 265 14.78 13.87 2.39
C ARG A 265 15.22 14.00 0.93
N ASP A 266 16.51 14.06 0.68
CA ASP A 266 17.08 14.13 -0.68
C ASP A 266 16.68 12.93 -1.54
N TYR A 267 16.65 11.73 -0.96
CA TYR A 267 16.17 10.54 -1.67
C TYR A 267 14.70 10.69 -2.07
N ARG A 268 13.84 11.12 -1.14
CA ARG A 268 12.40 11.29 -1.39
C ARG A 268 12.15 12.34 -2.46
N GLU A 269 12.76 13.51 -2.35
CA GLU A 269 12.64 14.60 -3.34
C GLU A 269 13.08 14.14 -4.73
N ARG A 270 14.22 13.45 -4.83
CA ARG A 270 14.73 12.92 -6.09
C ARG A 270 13.77 11.89 -6.71
N VAL A 271 13.26 10.95 -5.90
CA VAL A 271 12.36 9.89 -6.38
C VAL A 271 11.00 10.45 -6.80
N ILE A 272 10.44 11.39 -6.04
CA ILE A 272 9.21 12.12 -6.39
C ILE A 272 9.42 12.88 -7.71
N ALA A 273 10.51 13.65 -7.82
CA ALA A 273 10.81 14.39 -9.05
C ALA A 273 11.02 13.47 -10.27
N THR A 274 11.57 12.27 -10.07
CA THR A 274 11.74 11.29 -11.15
C THR A 274 10.39 10.72 -11.60
N GLY A 275 9.50 10.34 -10.66
CA GLY A 275 8.14 9.91 -10.99
C GLY A 275 7.37 10.97 -11.77
N TYR A 276 7.45 12.22 -11.32
CA TYR A 276 6.82 13.36 -11.99
C TYR A 276 7.32 13.53 -13.44
N ARG A 277 8.64 13.63 -13.66
CA ARG A 277 9.20 13.79 -15.01
C ARG A 277 8.89 12.62 -15.93
N SER A 278 9.02 11.37 -15.43
CA SER A 278 8.71 10.17 -16.23
C SER A 278 7.25 10.15 -16.67
N THR A 279 6.34 10.60 -15.82
CA THR A 279 4.91 10.65 -16.13
C THR A 279 4.61 11.74 -17.16
N LEU A 280 5.20 12.93 -17.05
CA LEU A 280 5.05 13.96 -18.05
C LEU A 280 5.61 13.53 -19.41
N ALA A 281 6.72 12.82 -19.42
CA ALA A 281 7.27 12.25 -20.67
C ALA A 281 6.31 11.26 -21.36
N ALA A 282 5.46 10.58 -20.60
CA ALA A 282 4.43 9.67 -21.10
C ALA A 282 3.07 10.35 -21.37
N ALA A 283 2.97 11.68 -21.32
CA ALA A 283 1.68 12.42 -21.33
C ALA A 283 0.80 12.07 -22.56
N THR A 284 1.38 11.87 -23.74
CA THR A 284 0.62 11.50 -24.94
C THR A 284 -0.04 10.13 -24.80
N ALA A 285 0.71 9.11 -24.35
CA ALA A 285 0.19 7.76 -24.13
C ALA A 285 -0.89 7.76 -23.01
N LEU A 286 -0.66 8.52 -21.94
CA LEU A 286 -1.61 8.69 -20.84
C LEU A 286 -2.93 9.30 -21.32
N ARG A 287 -2.88 10.37 -22.10
CA ARG A 287 -4.09 10.98 -22.67
C ARG A 287 -4.82 10.04 -23.62
N THR A 288 -4.10 9.26 -24.42
CA THR A 288 -4.72 8.23 -25.28
C THR A 288 -5.43 7.18 -24.42
N LEU A 289 -4.77 6.66 -23.39
CA LEU A 289 -5.36 5.69 -22.46
C LEU A 289 -6.65 6.22 -21.80
N HIS A 290 -6.70 7.50 -21.44
CA HIS A 290 -7.88 8.11 -20.79
C HIS A 290 -9.03 8.40 -21.76
N ARG A 291 -8.76 8.60 -23.06
CA ARG A 291 -9.79 8.87 -24.07
C ARG A 291 -10.43 7.61 -24.66
N ALA A 292 -9.66 6.53 -24.77
CA ALA A 292 -10.09 5.25 -25.33
C ALA A 292 -11.15 4.61 -24.45
#